data_1b47ce213096c5b16b320f3ebcffd84a
#
_entry.id   1b47ce213096c5b16b320f3ebcffd84a
#
_cell.length_a   1.000
_cell.length_b   1.000
_cell.length_c   1.000
_cell.angle_alpha   90.00
_cell.angle_beta   90.00
_cell.angle_gamma   90.00
#
_symmetry.space_group_name_H-M   'P 1'
#
loop_
_entity.id
_entity.type
_entity.pdbx_description
1 polymer ?
#
loop_
_entity_poly.entity_id
_entity_poly.type
_entity_poly.pdbx_seq_one_letter_code
_entity_poly.pdbx_strand_id
1 'polypeptide(L)'
;QVWYPVLMFGLGVCHQMITQWAVFFYAPPLSAGATVFLNIGLISAAMALGRVVAALSDPLVAFMSDRFSSRLGRRKPFMFWGVPFLLLSFLLLWYPPVKHATLLNFFWAALAVSIFFFSYSLITAPYLALLPEMTDSEMERIKLSTLQMSFYGGSAGLGFLFSTIFGPSLGLPKLV
;
A
#
# COMPACT_ATOMS: atom_id res chain seq x y z
N GLN A 1 10.74 3.13 -21.58
CA GLN A 1 9.31 3.34 -21.19
C GLN A 1 8.69 2.13 -20.49
N VAL A 2 9.19 0.90 -20.70
CA VAL A 2 8.65 -0.34 -20.09
C VAL A 2 8.79 -0.38 -18.56
N TRP A 3 9.81 0.27 -18.00
CA TRP A 3 10.05 0.30 -16.54
C TRP A 3 9.04 1.15 -15.75
N TYR A 4 8.37 2.07 -16.43
CA TYR A 4 7.38 2.92 -15.79
C TYR A 4 6.21 2.11 -15.19
N PRO A 5 5.52 1.21 -15.94
CA PRO A 5 4.42 0.42 -15.38
C PRO A 5 4.85 -0.61 -14.33
N VAL A 6 6.10 -1.11 -14.38
CA VAL A 6 6.60 -2.14 -13.45
C VAL A 6 6.61 -1.64 -11.99
N LEU A 7 6.89 -0.35 -11.78
CA LEU A 7 6.83 0.23 -10.42
C LEU A 7 5.44 0.07 -9.80
N MET A 8 4.38 0.25 -10.59
CA MET A 8 3.00 0.07 -10.11
C MET A 8 2.68 -1.35 -9.69
N PHE A 9 3.32 -2.34 -10.29
CA PHE A 9 3.16 -3.72 -9.86
C PHE A 9 3.67 -3.92 -8.43
N GLY A 10 4.90 -3.49 -8.13
CA GLY A 10 5.48 -3.60 -6.78
C GLY A 10 4.67 -2.83 -5.73
N LEU A 11 4.28 -1.59 -6.03
CA LEU A 11 3.42 -0.79 -5.16
C LEU A 11 2.04 -1.42 -4.97
N GLY A 12 1.47 -1.97 -6.04
CA GLY A 12 0.21 -2.69 -6.00
C GLY A 12 0.26 -3.93 -5.11
N VAL A 13 1.32 -4.73 -5.19
CA VAL A 13 1.50 -5.91 -4.31
C VAL A 13 1.51 -5.48 -2.84
N CYS A 14 2.33 -4.50 -2.44
CA CYS A 14 2.37 -4.02 -1.07
C CYS A 14 1.01 -3.48 -0.60
N HIS A 15 0.35 -2.69 -1.46
CA HIS A 15 -0.98 -2.13 -1.17
C HIS A 15 -2.04 -3.23 -0.99
N GLN A 16 -2.08 -4.22 -1.86
CA GLN A 16 -3.02 -5.33 -1.79
C GLN A 16 -2.76 -6.21 -0.56
N MET A 17 -1.50 -6.48 -0.24
CA MET A 17 -1.16 -7.23 0.97
C MET A 17 -1.68 -6.54 2.23
N ILE A 18 -1.51 -5.24 2.36
CA ILE A 18 -2.04 -4.52 3.52
C ILE A 18 -3.57 -4.51 3.52
N THR A 19 -4.21 -4.18 2.41
CA THR A 19 -5.67 -4.02 2.37
C THR A 19 -6.43 -5.33 2.56
N GLN A 20 -5.89 -6.44 2.08
CA GLN A 20 -6.55 -7.76 2.16
C GLN A 20 -6.13 -8.53 3.42
N TRP A 21 -4.84 -8.48 3.77
CA TRP A 21 -4.29 -9.39 4.77
C TRP A 21 -4.11 -8.79 6.17
N ALA A 22 -3.99 -7.47 6.31
CA ALA A 22 -3.80 -6.88 7.63
C ALA A 22 -4.95 -7.18 8.57
N VAL A 23 -6.19 -7.16 8.08
CA VAL A 23 -7.37 -7.49 8.90
C VAL A 23 -7.34 -8.95 9.35
N PHE A 24 -7.04 -9.89 8.44
CA PHE A 24 -6.95 -11.33 8.78
C PHE A 24 -5.78 -11.62 9.70
N PHE A 25 -4.67 -10.93 9.56
CA PHE A 25 -3.50 -11.10 10.42
C PHE A 25 -3.77 -10.64 11.86
N TYR A 26 -4.40 -9.48 12.03
CA TYR A 26 -4.67 -8.92 13.37
C TYR A 26 -5.91 -9.51 14.04
N ALA A 27 -6.93 -9.86 13.26
CA ALA A 27 -8.20 -10.41 13.71
C ALA A 27 -8.57 -11.66 12.92
N PRO A 28 -7.81 -12.77 13.08
CA PRO A 28 -8.13 -14.02 12.41
C PRO A 28 -9.49 -14.56 12.88
N PRO A 29 -10.21 -15.31 12.00
CA PRO A 29 -11.47 -15.95 12.39
C PRO A 29 -11.22 -16.96 13.51
N LEU A 30 -12.18 -17.12 14.43
CA LEU A 30 -12.08 -18.00 15.58
C LEU A 30 -11.82 -19.47 15.21
N SER A 31 -12.27 -19.90 14.03
CA SER A 31 -12.04 -21.23 13.47
C SER A 31 -10.56 -21.52 13.15
N ALA A 32 -9.73 -20.51 12.99
CA ALA A 32 -8.33 -20.67 12.62
C ALA A 32 -7.41 -21.04 13.79
N GLY A 33 -7.86 -20.94 15.05
CA GLY A 33 -7.04 -21.23 16.24
C GLY A 33 -5.80 -20.33 16.39
N ALA A 34 -5.72 -19.23 15.61
CA ALA A 34 -4.60 -18.30 15.60
C ALA A 34 -4.75 -17.23 16.68
N THR A 35 -3.62 -16.62 17.06
CA THR A 35 -3.61 -15.55 18.06
C THR A 35 -4.31 -14.30 17.56
N VAL A 36 -5.27 -13.78 18.32
CA VAL A 36 -5.97 -12.53 18.02
C VAL A 36 -5.17 -11.37 18.60
N PHE A 37 -4.64 -10.49 17.75
CA PHE A 37 -3.89 -9.31 18.16
C PHE A 37 -4.77 -8.09 18.42
N LEU A 38 -5.91 -7.99 17.70
CA LEU A 38 -6.90 -6.92 17.83
C LEU A 38 -8.31 -7.44 17.58
N ASN A 39 -9.30 -6.74 18.16
CA ASN A 39 -10.68 -6.90 17.74
C ASN A 39 -10.86 -6.38 16.30
N ILE A 40 -11.73 -7.02 15.52
CA ILE A 40 -12.00 -6.67 14.12
C ILE A 40 -12.42 -5.19 13.96
N GLY A 41 -13.18 -4.64 14.90
CA GLY A 41 -13.57 -3.23 14.89
C GLY A 41 -12.37 -2.28 15.02
N LEU A 42 -11.40 -2.62 15.89
CA LEU A 42 -10.22 -1.79 16.10
C LEU A 42 -9.27 -1.83 14.89
N ILE A 43 -9.01 -3.00 14.30
CA ILE A 43 -8.18 -3.06 13.09
C ILE A 43 -8.85 -2.35 11.91
N SER A 44 -10.17 -2.48 11.76
CA SER A 44 -10.92 -1.75 10.74
C SER A 44 -10.85 -0.23 10.95
N ALA A 45 -10.90 0.24 12.19
CA ALA A 45 -10.72 1.66 12.52
C ALA A 45 -9.29 2.13 12.19
N ALA A 46 -8.25 1.33 12.50
CA ALA A 46 -6.88 1.65 12.11
C ALA A 46 -6.71 1.75 10.59
N MET A 47 -7.32 0.84 9.83
CA MET A 47 -7.34 0.89 8.36
C MET A 47 -8.08 2.12 7.83
N ALA A 48 -9.20 2.49 8.44
CA ALA A 48 -9.94 3.70 8.09
C ALA A 48 -9.11 4.97 8.32
N LEU A 49 -8.39 5.06 9.46
CA LEU A 49 -7.48 6.17 9.72
C LEU A 49 -6.40 6.30 8.64
N GLY A 50 -5.80 5.18 8.23
CA GLY A 50 -4.83 5.19 7.12
C GLY A 50 -5.44 5.70 5.80
N ARG A 51 -6.68 5.36 5.50
CA ARG A 51 -7.39 5.88 4.31
C ARG A 51 -7.65 7.39 4.40
N VAL A 52 -7.99 7.90 5.59
CA VAL A 52 -8.11 9.34 5.81
C VAL A 52 -6.77 10.04 5.59
N VAL A 53 -5.67 9.46 6.11
CA VAL A 53 -4.33 9.98 5.88
C VAL A 53 -4.01 10.01 4.39
N ALA A 54 -4.29 8.95 3.62
CA ALA A 54 -4.10 8.94 2.17
C ALA A 54 -4.87 10.08 1.49
N ALA A 55 -6.17 10.21 1.79
CA ALA A 55 -7.04 11.22 1.17
C ALA A 55 -6.55 12.66 1.40
N LEU A 56 -5.94 12.92 2.56
CA LEU A 56 -5.36 14.22 2.88
C LEU A 56 -3.96 14.38 2.27
N SER A 57 -3.18 13.31 2.21
CA SER A 57 -1.80 13.34 1.73
C SER A 57 -1.70 13.46 0.22
N ASP A 58 -2.59 12.82 -0.54
CA ASP A 58 -2.54 12.83 -2.00
C ASP A 58 -2.53 14.25 -2.60
N PRO A 59 -3.48 15.15 -2.28
CA PRO A 59 -3.44 16.52 -2.81
C PRO A 59 -2.28 17.33 -2.24
N LEU A 60 -1.91 17.11 -0.97
CA LEU A 60 -0.79 17.81 -0.33
C LEU A 60 0.54 17.47 -1.02
N VAL A 61 0.80 16.19 -1.24
CA VAL A 61 2.03 15.72 -1.89
C VAL A 61 2.06 16.15 -3.36
N ALA A 62 0.94 16.09 -4.08
CA ALA A 62 0.86 16.58 -5.44
C ALA A 62 1.25 18.06 -5.51
N PHE A 63 0.65 18.90 -4.67
CA PHE A 63 0.97 20.31 -4.60
C PHE A 63 2.43 20.60 -4.23
N MET A 64 2.98 19.88 -3.24
CA MET A 64 4.37 20.04 -2.81
C MET A 64 5.35 19.59 -3.91
N SER A 65 5.07 18.46 -4.56
CA SER A 65 5.95 17.91 -5.61
C SER A 65 6.01 18.80 -6.86
N ASP A 66 4.93 19.51 -7.17
CA ASP A 66 4.90 20.41 -8.33
C ASP A 66 5.69 21.71 -8.09
N ARG A 67 5.79 22.17 -6.82
CA ARG A 67 6.51 23.38 -6.45
C ARG A 67 7.96 23.15 -6.01
N PHE A 68 8.31 21.90 -5.76
CA PHE A 68 9.65 21.58 -5.28
C PHE A 68 10.67 21.66 -6.40
N SER A 69 11.83 22.28 -6.11
CA SER A 69 12.95 22.36 -7.05
C SER A 69 14.19 21.70 -6.44
N SER A 70 14.73 20.70 -7.11
CA SER A 70 15.97 20.06 -6.69
C SER A 70 16.86 19.69 -7.88
N ARG A 71 18.14 19.37 -7.60
CA ARG A 71 19.10 18.89 -8.61
C ARG A 71 18.68 17.57 -9.27
N LEU A 72 17.84 16.77 -8.61
CA LEU A 72 17.30 15.48 -9.12
C LEU A 72 15.97 15.67 -9.89
N GLY A 73 15.50 16.91 -10.05
CA GLY A 73 14.20 17.23 -10.59
C GLY A 73 13.15 17.48 -9.50
N ARG A 74 11.91 17.81 -9.89
CA ARG A 74 10.85 18.19 -8.95
C ARG A 74 10.27 17.00 -8.20
N ARG A 75 10.03 15.87 -8.87
CA ARG A 75 9.24 14.73 -8.38
C ARG A 75 10.05 13.57 -7.85
N LYS A 76 11.25 13.32 -8.40
CA LYS A 76 12.10 12.18 -8.02
C LYS A 76 12.47 12.12 -6.53
N PRO A 77 12.75 13.23 -5.84
CA PRO A 77 13.09 13.18 -4.41
C PRO A 77 11.98 12.60 -3.54
N PHE A 78 10.71 12.94 -3.82
CA PHE A 78 9.56 12.41 -3.08
C PHE A 78 9.45 10.89 -3.22
N MET A 79 9.59 10.40 -4.44
CA MET A 79 9.59 8.95 -4.72
C MET A 79 10.75 8.25 -4.02
N PHE A 80 11.96 8.83 -4.08
CA PHE A 80 13.15 8.26 -3.45
C PHE A 80 13.01 8.14 -1.94
N TRP A 81 12.52 9.17 -1.26
CA TRP A 81 12.28 9.15 0.18
C TRP A 81 11.05 8.34 0.57
N GLY A 82 10.04 8.28 -0.29
CA GLY A 82 8.83 7.48 -0.04
C GLY A 82 9.10 5.98 0.09
N VAL A 83 10.04 5.43 -0.70
CA VAL A 83 10.31 3.97 -0.74
C VAL A 83 10.79 3.42 0.61
N PRO A 84 11.83 3.95 1.28
CA PRO A 84 12.29 3.41 2.55
C PRO A 84 11.23 3.49 3.65
N PHE A 85 10.47 4.60 3.72
CA PHE A 85 9.38 4.73 4.70
C PHE A 85 8.23 3.75 4.42
N LEU A 86 7.90 3.53 3.14
CA LEU A 86 6.89 2.55 2.74
C LEU A 86 7.31 1.14 3.15
N LEU A 87 8.54 0.73 2.85
CA LEU A 87 9.05 -0.60 3.20
C LEU A 87 9.13 -0.79 4.72
N LEU A 88 9.62 0.22 5.44
CA LEU A 88 9.70 0.17 6.90
C LEU A 88 8.32 0.02 7.53
N SER A 89 7.37 0.84 7.16
CA SER A 89 6.00 0.78 7.70
C SER A 89 5.28 -0.51 7.29
N PHE A 90 5.53 -1.01 6.07
CA PHE A 90 5.04 -2.31 5.63
C PHE A 90 5.54 -3.44 6.53
N LEU A 91 6.85 -3.47 6.83
CA LEU A 91 7.42 -4.48 7.72
C LEU A 91 6.90 -4.34 9.15
N LEU A 92 6.88 -3.12 9.70
CA LEU A 92 6.42 -2.86 11.07
C LEU A 92 4.99 -3.33 11.31
N LEU A 93 4.13 -3.27 10.31
CA LEU A 93 2.75 -3.74 10.42
C LEU A 93 2.67 -5.25 10.77
N TRP A 94 3.60 -6.07 10.29
CA TRP A 94 3.61 -7.52 10.53
C TRP A 94 4.28 -7.93 11.85
N TYR A 95 4.78 -6.96 12.64
CA TYR A 95 5.43 -7.20 13.93
C TYR A 95 4.70 -6.46 15.06
N PRO A 96 3.49 -6.93 15.47
CA PRO A 96 2.79 -6.33 16.60
C PRO A 96 3.62 -6.47 17.88
N PRO A 97 3.71 -5.42 18.74
CA PRO A 97 4.54 -5.41 19.93
C PRO A 97 4.07 -6.40 20.99
N VAL A 98 2.79 -6.75 21.00
CA VAL A 98 2.20 -7.63 22.02
C VAL A 98 1.42 -8.77 21.36
N LYS A 99 1.57 -10.00 21.88
CA LYS A 99 0.94 -11.22 21.34
C LYS A 99 -0.50 -11.46 21.80
N HIS A 100 -1.18 -10.47 22.35
CA HIS A 100 -2.58 -10.55 22.75
C HIS A 100 -3.30 -9.23 22.42
N ALA A 101 -4.64 -9.25 22.44
CA ALA A 101 -5.43 -8.07 22.07
C ALA A 101 -5.26 -6.94 23.07
N THR A 102 -4.62 -5.84 22.65
CA THR A 102 -4.36 -4.65 23.47
C THR A 102 -4.53 -3.37 22.65
N LEU A 103 -4.84 -2.26 23.33
CA LEU A 103 -4.85 -0.94 22.70
C LEU A 103 -3.47 -0.52 22.16
N LEU A 104 -2.38 -1.06 22.72
CA LEU A 104 -1.04 -0.80 22.20
C LEU A 104 -0.90 -1.31 20.76
N ASN A 105 -1.42 -2.50 20.47
CA ASN A 105 -1.44 -3.03 19.09
C ASN A 105 -2.30 -2.18 18.15
N PHE A 106 -3.38 -1.57 18.66
CA PHE A 106 -4.19 -0.64 17.87
C PHE A 106 -3.40 0.60 17.46
N PHE A 107 -2.74 1.27 18.43
CA PHE A 107 -1.92 2.44 18.11
C PHE A 107 -0.74 2.10 17.19
N TRP A 108 -0.14 0.94 17.40
CA TRP A 108 0.93 0.42 16.55
C TRP A 108 0.45 0.20 15.11
N ALA A 109 -0.65 -0.51 14.92
CA ALA A 109 -1.23 -0.77 13.60
C ALA A 109 -1.69 0.53 12.93
N ALA A 110 -2.38 1.42 13.67
CA ALA A 110 -2.83 2.71 13.17
C ALA A 110 -1.66 3.58 12.71
N LEU A 111 -0.56 3.62 13.47
CA LEU A 111 0.65 4.35 13.11
C LEU A 111 1.31 3.75 11.87
N ALA A 112 1.53 2.43 11.86
CA ALA A 112 2.16 1.74 10.73
C ALA A 112 1.36 1.91 9.43
N VAL A 113 0.04 1.72 9.49
CA VAL A 113 -0.87 1.90 8.35
C VAL A 113 -0.88 3.37 7.87
N SER A 114 -0.90 4.33 8.79
CA SER A 114 -0.87 5.75 8.44
C SER A 114 0.43 6.15 7.75
N ILE A 115 1.59 5.70 8.27
CA ILE A 115 2.90 5.93 7.63
C ILE A 115 2.95 5.25 6.27
N PHE A 116 2.41 4.03 6.15
CA PHE A 116 2.36 3.33 4.87
C PHE A 116 1.57 4.11 3.83
N PHE A 117 0.34 4.53 4.12
CA PHE A 117 -0.49 5.26 3.16
C PHE A 117 0.08 6.64 2.84
N PHE A 118 0.66 7.33 3.83
CA PHE A 118 1.38 8.58 3.57
C PHE A 118 2.57 8.37 2.61
N SER A 119 3.39 7.35 2.86
CA SER A 119 4.54 7.01 2.01
C SER A 119 4.11 6.54 0.63
N TYR A 120 3.00 5.82 0.55
CA TYR A 120 2.37 5.43 -0.70
C TYR A 120 1.98 6.65 -1.54
N SER A 121 1.35 7.66 -0.92
CA SER A 121 1.05 8.95 -1.56
C SER A 121 2.30 9.70 -2.02
N LEU A 122 3.40 9.68 -1.22
CA LEU A 122 4.69 10.28 -1.60
C LEU A 122 5.26 9.70 -2.90
N ILE A 123 4.94 8.45 -3.21
CA ILE A 123 5.40 7.79 -4.43
C ILE A 123 4.38 7.94 -5.55
N THR A 124 3.10 7.66 -5.28
CA THR A 124 2.07 7.55 -6.32
C THR A 124 1.66 8.90 -6.90
N ALA A 125 1.51 9.94 -6.08
CA ALA A 125 1.10 11.26 -6.58
C ALA A 125 2.10 11.85 -7.59
N PRO A 126 3.43 11.95 -7.29
CA PRO A 126 4.41 12.40 -8.27
C PRO A 126 4.55 11.44 -9.46
N TYR A 127 4.42 10.13 -9.24
CA TYR A 127 4.50 9.13 -10.28
C TYR A 127 3.38 9.29 -11.31
N LEU A 128 2.13 9.43 -10.88
CA LEU A 128 0.99 9.63 -11.79
C LEU A 128 1.12 10.94 -12.58
N ALA A 129 1.65 11.97 -11.95
CA ALA A 129 1.86 13.26 -12.60
C ALA A 129 3.01 13.25 -13.63
N LEU A 130 3.89 12.21 -13.64
CA LEU A 130 4.91 12.05 -14.69
C LEU A 130 4.32 11.60 -16.03
N LEU A 131 3.19 10.93 -16.04
CA LEU A 131 2.60 10.36 -17.26
C LEU A 131 2.39 11.40 -18.39
N PRO A 132 1.77 12.58 -18.14
CA PRO A 132 1.64 13.61 -19.15
C PRO A 132 2.96 14.27 -19.57
N GLU A 133 4.01 14.18 -18.74
CA GLU A 133 5.33 14.72 -19.07
C GLU A 133 6.18 13.76 -19.92
N MET A 134 5.83 12.47 -19.95
CA MET A 134 6.58 11.44 -20.67
C MET A 134 6.24 11.33 -22.15
N THR A 135 5.08 11.80 -22.58
CA THR A 135 4.61 11.68 -23.96
C THR A 135 3.64 12.79 -24.31
N ASP A 136 3.84 13.38 -25.49
CA ASP A 136 2.96 14.39 -26.09
C ASP A 136 1.80 13.75 -26.86
N SER A 137 1.91 12.45 -27.18
CA SER A 137 0.89 11.71 -27.93
C SER A 137 -0.20 11.19 -27.01
N GLU A 138 -1.44 11.56 -27.29
CA GLU A 138 -2.62 11.07 -26.54
C GLU A 138 -2.72 9.53 -26.60
N MET A 139 -2.45 8.93 -27.76
CA MET A 139 -2.50 7.48 -27.94
C MET A 139 -1.44 6.75 -27.12
N GLU A 140 -0.22 7.29 -27.00
CA GLU A 140 0.82 6.71 -26.15
C GLU A 140 0.48 6.85 -24.67
N ARG A 141 -0.14 7.95 -24.29
CA ARG A 141 -0.61 8.18 -22.90
C ARG A 141 -1.66 7.15 -22.51
N ILE A 142 -2.62 6.87 -23.40
CA ILE A 142 -3.63 5.82 -23.20
C ILE A 142 -2.96 4.45 -23.07
N LYS A 143 -2.03 4.10 -23.95
CA LYS A 143 -1.30 2.80 -23.87
C LYS A 143 -0.53 2.64 -22.56
N LEU A 144 0.18 3.67 -22.12
CA LEU A 144 0.93 3.65 -20.86
C LEU A 144 0.00 3.53 -19.65
N SER A 145 -1.11 4.27 -19.62
CA SER A 145 -2.13 4.16 -18.56
C SER A 145 -2.76 2.78 -18.51
N THR A 146 -3.12 2.22 -19.67
CA THR A 146 -3.69 0.87 -19.75
C THR A 146 -2.71 -0.19 -19.23
N LEU A 147 -1.44 -0.08 -19.65
CA LEU A 147 -0.39 -0.99 -19.19
C LEU A 147 -0.16 -0.86 -17.68
N GLN A 148 -0.13 0.36 -17.13
CA GLN A 148 -0.03 0.65 -15.72
C GLN A 148 -1.17 0.01 -14.92
N MET A 149 -2.42 0.17 -15.38
CA MET A 149 -3.59 -0.43 -14.75
C MET A 149 -3.59 -1.97 -14.84
N SER A 150 -3.07 -2.52 -15.94
CA SER A 150 -2.91 -3.97 -16.09
C SER A 150 -1.90 -4.54 -15.09
N PHE A 151 -0.77 -3.86 -14.87
CA PHE A 151 0.22 -4.25 -13.86
C PHE A 151 -0.33 -4.12 -12.43
N TYR A 152 -1.07 -3.06 -12.15
CA TYR A 152 -1.73 -2.90 -10.85
C TYR A 152 -2.82 -3.95 -10.62
N GLY A 153 -3.66 -4.24 -11.63
CA GLY A 153 -4.65 -5.32 -11.58
C GLY A 153 -4.02 -6.70 -11.41
N GLY A 154 -2.89 -6.95 -12.10
CA GLY A 154 -2.10 -8.19 -11.95
C GLY A 154 -1.59 -8.39 -10.53
N SER A 155 -1.24 -7.30 -9.81
CA SER A 155 -0.83 -7.38 -8.41
C SER A 155 -1.95 -7.86 -7.48
N ALA A 156 -3.21 -7.50 -7.77
CA ALA A 156 -4.37 -8.01 -7.05
C ALA A 156 -4.57 -9.51 -7.28
N GLY A 157 -4.41 -9.97 -8.53
CA GLY A 157 -4.45 -11.38 -8.88
C GLY A 157 -3.41 -12.21 -8.12
N LEU A 158 -2.19 -11.70 -7.97
CA LEU A 158 -1.16 -12.36 -7.15
C LEU A 158 -1.55 -12.42 -5.66
N GLY A 159 -2.18 -11.39 -5.12
CA GLY A 159 -2.70 -11.41 -3.75
C GLY A 159 -3.71 -12.54 -3.55
N PHE A 160 -4.63 -12.74 -4.49
CA PHE A 160 -5.57 -13.85 -4.48
C PHE A 160 -4.89 -15.22 -4.62
N LEU A 161 -3.96 -15.37 -5.57
CA LEU A 161 -3.19 -16.61 -5.74
C LEU A 161 -2.40 -16.97 -4.49
N PHE A 162 -1.75 -15.99 -3.88
CA PHE A 162 -1.04 -16.19 -2.62
C PHE A 162 -1.97 -16.68 -1.52
N SER A 163 -3.19 -16.13 -1.42
CA SER A 163 -4.19 -16.57 -0.46
C SER A 163 -4.65 -18.00 -0.69
N THR A 164 -4.84 -18.38 -1.95
CA THR A 164 -5.34 -19.71 -2.31
C THR A 164 -4.28 -20.79 -2.08
N ILE A 165 -3.01 -20.49 -2.38
CA ILE A 165 -1.91 -21.46 -2.29
C ILE A 165 -1.40 -21.58 -0.85
N PHE A 166 -1.17 -20.46 -0.18
CA PHE A 166 -0.55 -20.41 1.14
C PHE A 166 -1.55 -20.26 2.29
N GLY A 167 -2.78 -19.83 2.03
CA GLY A 167 -3.82 -19.66 3.02
C GLY A 167 -4.03 -20.91 3.88
N PRO A 168 -4.19 -22.11 3.31
CA PRO A 168 -4.37 -23.34 4.07
C PRO A 168 -3.19 -23.69 4.97
N SER A 169 -1.95 -23.42 4.54
CA SER A 169 -0.73 -23.69 5.33
C SER A 169 -0.51 -22.67 6.46
N LEU A 170 -1.10 -21.48 6.32
CA LEU A 170 -1.07 -20.41 7.33
C LEU A 170 -2.32 -20.43 8.25
N GLY A 171 -3.18 -21.47 8.15
CA GLY A 171 -4.41 -21.56 8.92
C GLY A 171 -5.50 -20.57 8.50
N LEU A 172 -5.36 -19.96 7.33
CA LEU A 172 -6.35 -19.02 6.81
C LEU A 172 -7.50 -19.78 6.12
N PRO A 173 -8.76 -19.34 6.28
CA PRO A 173 -9.88 -19.99 5.61
C PRO A 173 -9.71 -19.89 4.10
N LYS A 174 -10.06 -20.97 3.39
CA LYS A 174 -10.14 -20.96 1.93
C LYS A 174 -11.14 -19.87 1.53
N LEU A 175 -10.66 -18.85 0.85
CA LEU A 175 -11.52 -17.87 0.18
C LEU A 175 -12.05 -18.54 -1.09
N VAL A 176 -13.18 -19.22 -0.97
CA VAL A 176 -13.96 -19.72 -2.12
C VAL A 176 -15.08 -18.73 -2.38
#